data_65c6b9138a0566f5c593cc5b87f29027
#
_entry.id   65c6b9138a0566f5c593cc5b87f29027
#
_cell.length_a   1.000
_cell.length_b   1.000
_cell.length_c   1.000
_cell.angle_alpha   90.00
_cell.angle_beta   90.00
_cell.angle_gamma   90.00
#
_symmetry.space_group_name_H-M   'P 1'
#
loop_
_entity.id
_entity.type
_entity.pdbx_description
1 polymer ?
#
loop_
_entity_poly.entity_id
_entity_poly.type
_entity_poly.pdbx_seq_one_letter_code
_entity_poly.pdbx_strand_id
1 'polypeptide(L)'
;LVTSDAHPGLVRAVSEVFQGAAWQRCVVHLMRDCARAAGSRQLSRRVSRIVAPVFRLKEAGAVRAAYHLAVDMLGSCCPEAAAVLEETEPDALAYLDFPPSHWKRLRTNNVQERANREIKRRSRVVQVFPSASSLERLAGAVMCDMDEAWSDARYFSEARMAELYDERQRGANGEPLSEEQLEGFRLVARQAIEASLQLADMLEAA
;
A
#
# COMPACT_ATOMS: atom_id res chain seq x y z
N LEU A 1 -9.79 -6.10 -7.80
CA LEU A 1 -8.43 -5.62 -7.47
C LEU A 1 -7.62 -6.76 -6.87
N VAL A 2 -6.39 -6.98 -7.32
CA VAL A 2 -5.43 -7.93 -6.76
C VAL A 2 -4.21 -7.17 -6.27
N THR A 3 -3.89 -7.30 -5.00
CA THR A 3 -2.73 -6.61 -4.39
C THR A 3 -1.57 -7.59 -4.18
N SER A 4 -0.41 -7.27 -4.75
CA SER A 4 0.81 -8.05 -4.55
C SER A 4 2.06 -7.17 -4.47
N ASP A 5 3.22 -7.77 -4.20
CA ASP A 5 4.50 -7.15 -4.50
C ASP A 5 4.75 -7.15 -6.01
N ALA A 6 5.74 -6.40 -6.46
CA ALA A 6 6.03 -6.20 -7.87
C ALA A 6 6.89 -7.31 -8.48
N HIS A 7 6.77 -8.55 -8.01
CA HIS A 7 7.48 -9.66 -8.62
C HIS A 7 6.92 -9.91 -10.04
N PRO A 8 7.74 -9.90 -11.11
CA PRO A 8 7.26 -9.98 -12.49
C PRO A 8 6.34 -11.18 -12.75
N GLY A 9 6.63 -12.34 -12.14
CA GLY A 9 5.82 -13.54 -12.26
C GLY A 9 4.42 -13.39 -11.63
N LEU A 10 4.29 -12.64 -10.52
CA LEU A 10 2.99 -12.36 -9.91
C LEU A 10 2.18 -11.38 -10.75
N VAL A 11 2.80 -10.30 -11.21
CA VAL A 11 2.14 -9.31 -12.08
C VAL A 11 1.59 -9.98 -13.33
N ARG A 12 2.41 -10.81 -13.96
CA ARG A 12 2.01 -11.59 -15.14
C ARG A 12 0.87 -12.57 -14.82
N ALA A 13 0.95 -13.31 -13.72
CA ALA A 13 -0.10 -14.24 -13.32
C ALA A 13 -1.43 -13.50 -13.05
N VAL A 14 -1.40 -12.31 -12.45
CA VAL A 14 -2.59 -11.49 -12.24
C VAL A 14 -3.23 -11.10 -13.57
N SER A 15 -2.45 -10.65 -14.54
CA SER A 15 -2.96 -10.26 -15.86
C SER A 15 -3.52 -11.43 -16.67
N GLU A 16 -2.93 -12.62 -16.55
CA GLU A 16 -3.35 -13.81 -17.31
C GLU A 16 -4.54 -14.51 -16.66
N VAL A 17 -4.58 -14.62 -15.33
CA VAL A 17 -5.57 -15.44 -14.60
C VAL A 17 -6.78 -14.62 -14.13
N PHE A 18 -6.58 -13.37 -13.70
CA PHE A 18 -7.61 -12.51 -13.14
C PHE A 18 -8.03 -11.44 -14.17
N GLN A 19 -8.53 -11.88 -15.32
CA GLN A 19 -8.97 -10.97 -16.40
C GLN A 19 -9.99 -9.95 -15.88
N GLY A 20 -9.73 -8.66 -16.16
CA GLY A 20 -10.56 -7.54 -15.69
C GLY A 20 -10.28 -7.08 -14.27
N ALA A 21 -9.39 -7.73 -13.53
CA ALA A 21 -8.94 -7.24 -12.24
C ALA A 21 -7.79 -6.22 -12.41
N ALA A 22 -7.94 -5.05 -11.79
CA ALA A 22 -6.82 -4.12 -11.67
C ALA A 22 -5.75 -4.70 -10.72
N TRP A 23 -4.48 -4.48 -11.04
CA TRP A 23 -3.37 -4.82 -10.16
C TRP A 23 -2.99 -3.62 -9.29
N GLN A 24 -2.86 -3.85 -8.00
CA GLN A 24 -2.39 -2.89 -7.02
C GLN A 24 -1.02 -3.30 -6.51
N ARG A 25 -0.05 -2.44 -6.67
CA ARG A 25 1.27 -2.61 -6.06
C ARG A 25 1.18 -2.42 -4.56
N CYS A 26 1.70 -3.35 -3.78
CA CYS A 26 1.76 -3.20 -2.33
C CYS A 26 2.57 -1.96 -1.93
N VAL A 27 1.92 -0.99 -1.31
CA VAL A 27 2.51 0.29 -0.90
C VAL A 27 3.69 0.11 0.05
N VAL A 28 3.65 -0.91 0.92
CA VAL A 28 4.77 -1.20 1.84
C VAL A 28 6.03 -1.62 1.08
N HIS A 29 5.87 -2.45 0.04
CA HIS A 29 6.98 -2.84 -0.82
C HIS A 29 7.47 -1.65 -1.66
N LEU A 30 6.58 -0.86 -2.23
CA LEU A 30 6.94 0.37 -2.95
C LEU A 30 7.78 1.32 -2.07
N MET A 31 7.35 1.59 -0.83
CA MET A 31 8.13 2.43 0.09
C MET A 31 9.52 1.85 0.39
N ARG A 32 9.64 0.52 0.47
CA ARG A 32 10.94 -0.14 0.63
C ARG A 32 11.82 -0.02 -0.62
N ASP A 33 11.21 -0.09 -1.80
CA ASP A 33 11.94 0.03 -3.07
C ASP A 33 12.45 1.47 -3.25
N CYS A 34 11.64 2.50 -2.99
CA CYS A 34 12.08 3.88 -2.96
C CYS A 34 13.22 4.10 -1.95
N ALA A 35 13.09 3.56 -0.74
CA ALA A 35 14.12 3.68 0.30
C ALA A 35 15.42 2.95 -0.08
N ARG A 36 15.32 1.85 -0.81
CA ARG A 36 16.49 1.08 -1.32
C ARG A 36 17.20 1.82 -2.43
N ALA A 37 16.47 2.51 -3.31
CA ALA A 37 17.01 3.33 -4.39
C ALA A 37 17.89 4.49 -3.87
N ALA A 38 17.70 4.92 -2.63
CA ALA A 38 18.41 6.05 -2.02
C ALA A 38 19.92 5.84 -1.77
N GLY A 39 20.46 4.64 -1.88
CA GLY A 39 21.89 4.33 -1.79
C GLY A 39 22.54 4.53 -0.42
N SER A 40 22.03 5.42 0.45
CA SER A 40 22.55 5.63 1.81
C SER A 40 21.45 5.54 2.87
N ARG A 41 21.85 5.19 4.11
CA ARG A 41 20.89 5.06 5.23
C ARG A 41 20.21 6.39 5.59
N GLN A 42 20.95 7.48 5.52
CA GLN A 42 20.43 8.82 5.83
C GLN A 42 19.42 9.24 4.78
N LEU A 43 19.75 9.10 3.50
CA LEU A 43 18.86 9.45 2.40
C LEU A 43 17.62 8.53 2.35
N SER A 44 17.80 7.23 2.62
CA SER A 44 16.70 6.27 2.73
C SER A 44 15.66 6.66 3.79
N ARG A 45 16.11 7.17 4.95
CA ARG A 45 15.22 7.72 5.98
C ARG A 45 14.46 8.94 5.46
N ARG A 46 15.14 9.87 4.78
CA ARG A 46 14.52 11.08 4.21
C ARG A 46 13.48 10.71 3.15
N VAL A 47 13.81 9.80 2.23
CA VAL A 47 12.88 9.26 1.23
C VAL A 47 11.63 8.68 1.92
N SER A 48 11.82 7.85 2.93
CA SER A 48 10.70 7.25 3.68
C SER A 48 9.79 8.32 4.34
N ARG A 49 10.35 9.41 4.83
CA ARG A 49 9.62 10.52 5.45
C ARG A 49 8.83 11.35 4.45
N ILE A 50 9.29 11.45 3.21
CA ILE A 50 8.58 12.12 2.12
C ILE A 50 7.44 11.22 1.61
N VAL A 51 7.69 9.94 1.42
CA VAL A 51 6.73 9.02 0.78
C VAL A 51 5.63 8.52 1.72
N ALA A 52 5.96 8.24 2.99
CA ALA A 52 4.99 7.63 3.91
C ALA A 52 3.72 8.47 4.18
N PRO A 53 3.75 9.81 4.29
CA PRO A 53 2.56 10.64 4.49
C PRO A 53 1.58 10.55 3.34
N VAL A 54 2.02 10.39 2.09
CA VAL A 54 1.19 10.28 0.89
C VAL A 54 0.06 9.26 1.10
N PHE A 55 0.43 8.09 1.58
CA PHE A 55 -0.51 6.99 1.76
C PHE A 55 -1.32 7.05 3.07
N ARG A 56 -1.18 8.08 3.88
CA ARG A 56 -1.97 8.28 5.12
C ARG A 56 -3.16 9.19 4.90
N LEU A 57 -3.18 9.95 3.82
CA LEU A 57 -4.27 10.83 3.44
C LEU A 57 -5.54 10.05 3.14
N LYS A 58 -6.70 10.69 3.31
CA LYS A 58 -8.02 10.04 3.25
C LYS A 58 -8.85 10.47 2.03
N GLU A 59 -8.38 11.44 1.28
CA GLU A 59 -9.04 11.97 0.09
C GLU A 59 -8.21 11.67 -1.16
N ALA A 60 -8.83 11.15 -2.21
CA ALA A 60 -8.14 10.73 -3.43
C ALA A 60 -7.36 11.87 -4.08
N GLY A 61 -7.95 13.06 -4.16
CA GLY A 61 -7.28 14.25 -4.71
C GLY A 61 -6.05 14.64 -3.90
N ALA A 62 -6.14 14.61 -2.56
CA ALA A 62 -5.01 14.90 -1.68
C ALA A 62 -3.89 13.84 -1.80
N VAL A 63 -4.25 12.55 -1.95
CA VAL A 63 -3.25 11.48 -2.17
C VAL A 63 -2.51 11.70 -3.48
N ARG A 64 -3.22 11.98 -4.59
CA ARG A 64 -2.60 12.25 -5.90
C ARG A 64 -1.70 13.49 -5.85
N ALA A 65 -2.18 14.59 -5.26
CA ALA A 65 -1.39 15.80 -5.08
C ALA A 65 -0.12 15.55 -4.24
N ALA A 66 -0.23 14.77 -3.15
CA ALA A 66 0.91 14.41 -2.32
C ALA A 66 1.88 13.47 -3.03
N TYR A 67 1.38 12.59 -3.89
CA TYR A 67 2.22 11.70 -4.70
C TYR A 67 3.11 12.50 -5.66
N HIS A 68 2.51 13.42 -6.43
CA HIS A 68 3.26 14.28 -7.34
C HIS A 68 4.24 15.19 -6.60
N LEU A 69 3.82 15.79 -5.48
CA LEU A 69 4.72 16.59 -4.65
C LEU A 69 5.90 15.76 -4.12
N ALA A 70 5.67 14.51 -3.74
CA ALA A 70 6.73 13.61 -3.31
C ALA A 70 7.72 13.31 -4.45
N VAL A 71 7.23 13.09 -5.68
CA VAL A 71 8.09 12.94 -6.89
C VAL A 71 8.95 14.17 -7.09
N ASP A 72 8.35 15.37 -7.06
CA ASP A 72 9.08 16.66 -7.25
C ASP A 72 10.16 16.86 -6.17
N MET A 73 9.81 16.63 -4.90
CA MET A 73 10.75 16.76 -3.78
C MET A 73 11.90 15.76 -3.87
N LEU A 74 11.59 14.51 -4.24
CA LEU A 74 12.62 13.48 -4.44
C LEU A 74 13.47 13.75 -5.65
N GLY A 75 12.93 14.31 -6.73
CA GLY A 75 13.68 14.73 -7.91
C GLY A 75 14.86 15.62 -7.57
N SER A 76 14.72 16.46 -6.53
CA SER A 76 15.77 17.36 -6.06
C SER A 76 16.84 16.70 -5.16
N CYS A 77 16.54 15.58 -4.48
CA CYS A 77 17.44 14.99 -3.49
C CYS A 77 17.77 13.51 -3.71
N CYS A 78 16.95 12.78 -4.45
CA CYS A 78 17.12 11.36 -4.78
C CYS A 78 16.38 11.00 -6.07
N PRO A 79 16.93 11.38 -7.26
CA PRO A 79 16.29 11.15 -8.55
C PRO A 79 15.91 9.68 -8.80
N GLU A 80 16.67 8.74 -8.28
CA GLU A 80 16.41 7.31 -8.44
C GLU A 80 15.11 6.91 -7.71
N ALA A 81 14.87 7.45 -6.51
CA ALA A 81 13.62 7.20 -5.79
C ALA A 81 12.43 7.94 -6.42
N ALA A 82 12.66 9.13 -7.00
CA ALA A 82 11.64 9.85 -7.77
C ALA A 82 11.20 9.03 -8.98
N ALA A 83 12.15 8.50 -9.76
CA ALA A 83 11.86 7.68 -10.93
C ALA A 83 11.04 6.42 -10.56
N VAL A 84 11.35 5.77 -9.44
CA VAL A 84 10.55 4.63 -8.94
C VAL A 84 9.10 5.04 -8.66
N LEU A 85 8.86 6.19 -8.04
CA LEU A 85 7.50 6.68 -7.80
C LEU A 85 6.79 7.02 -9.10
N GLU A 86 7.43 7.79 -9.98
CA GLU A 86 6.84 8.22 -11.23
C GLU A 86 6.41 7.03 -12.11
N GLU A 87 7.26 6.03 -12.26
CA GLU A 87 6.96 4.82 -13.03
C GLU A 87 5.79 4.02 -12.42
N THR A 88 5.65 4.04 -11.09
CA THR A 88 4.72 3.15 -10.38
C THR A 88 3.39 3.80 -10.02
N GLU A 89 3.15 5.06 -10.37
CA GLU A 89 1.93 5.78 -9.99
C GLU A 89 0.63 5.02 -10.33
N PRO A 90 0.42 4.52 -11.56
CA PRO A 90 -0.83 3.83 -11.91
C PRO A 90 -1.11 2.62 -11.03
N ASP A 91 -0.08 1.85 -10.75
CA ASP A 91 -0.19 0.60 -9.97
C ASP A 91 -0.25 0.86 -8.46
N ALA A 92 0.40 1.92 -8.00
CA ALA A 92 0.45 2.30 -6.59
C ALA A 92 -0.86 2.93 -6.12
N LEU A 93 -1.59 3.59 -7.01
CA LEU A 93 -2.81 4.35 -6.72
C LEU A 93 -4.10 3.69 -7.20
N ALA A 94 -4.06 2.47 -7.74
CA ALA A 94 -5.25 1.74 -8.22
C ALA A 94 -6.31 1.53 -7.12
N TYR A 95 -5.93 1.50 -5.84
CA TYR A 95 -6.86 1.40 -4.72
C TYR A 95 -7.76 2.64 -4.55
N LEU A 96 -7.40 3.79 -5.12
CA LEU A 96 -8.17 5.03 -5.02
C LEU A 96 -9.52 4.97 -5.74
N ASP A 97 -9.68 4.05 -6.69
CA ASP A 97 -10.94 3.81 -7.38
C ASP A 97 -11.99 3.09 -6.51
N PHE A 98 -11.62 2.76 -5.27
CA PHE A 98 -12.47 2.09 -4.29
C PHE A 98 -12.82 3.04 -3.14
N PRO A 99 -13.93 2.77 -2.40
CA PRO A 99 -14.32 3.60 -1.28
C PRO A 99 -13.20 3.76 -0.23
N PRO A 100 -12.99 4.97 0.34
CA PRO A 100 -11.92 5.25 1.30
C PRO A 100 -11.88 4.34 2.52
N SER A 101 -13.05 3.81 2.92
CA SER A 101 -13.17 2.83 4.02
C SER A 101 -12.40 1.54 3.78
N HIS A 102 -12.12 1.18 2.52
CA HIS A 102 -11.41 -0.04 2.12
C HIS A 102 -9.92 0.16 1.86
N TRP A 103 -9.45 1.39 1.61
CA TRP A 103 -8.08 1.69 1.18
C TRP A 103 -6.99 1.03 2.02
N LYS A 104 -7.14 1.06 3.36
CA LYS A 104 -6.14 0.48 4.27
C LYS A 104 -5.90 -1.02 4.03
N ARG A 105 -6.93 -1.72 3.56
CA ARG A 105 -6.89 -3.17 3.31
C ARG A 105 -6.47 -3.48 1.89
N LEU A 106 -6.85 -2.63 0.94
CA LEU A 106 -6.61 -2.83 -0.49
C LEU A 106 -5.17 -2.49 -0.92
N ARG A 107 -4.54 -1.49 -0.30
CA ARG A 107 -3.23 -0.98 -0.70
C ARG A 107 -2.03 -1.79 -0.18
N THR A 108 -2.24 -2.81 0.64
CA THR A 108 -1.15 -3.61 1.24
C THR A 108 -1.51 -5.09 1.29
N ASN A 109 -0.50 -5.95 1.17
CA ASN A 109 -0.63 -7.39 1.37
C ASN A 109 -0.32 -7.83 2.82
N ASN A 110 -0.53 -6.97 3.81
CA ASN A 110 -0.24 -7.23 5.22
C ASN A 110 -0.91 -8.50 5.76
N VAL A 111 -2.09 -8.85 5.24
CA VAL A 111 -2.83 -10.08 5.60
C VAL A 111 -1.98 -11.30 5.25
N GLN A 112 -1.48 -11.34 4.01
CA GLN A 112 -0.61 -12.43 3.53
C GLN A 112 0.72 -12.48 4.29
N GLU A 113 1.32 -11.32 4.58
CA GLU A 113 2.55 -11.26 5.38
C GLU A 113 2.33 -11.77 6.81
N ARG A 114 1.17 -11.48 7.41
CA ARG A 114 0.79 -11.98 8.73
C ARG A 114 0.63 -13.50 8.71
N ALA A 115 -0.06 -14.06 7.72
CA ALA A 115 -0.21 -15.50 7.53
C ALA A 115 1.16 -16.20 7.40
N ASN A 116 2.02 -15.69 6.52
CA ASN A 116 3.37 -16.21 6.33
C ASN A 116 4.21 -16.15 7.61
N ARG A 117 4.06 -15.08 8.40
CA ARG A 117 4.77 -14.93 9.69
C ARG A 117 4.31 -15.95 10.70
N GLU A 118 3.01 -16.22 10.78
CA GLU A 118 2.43 -17.17 11.70
C GLU A 118 2.83 -18.62 11.33
N ILE A 119 2.77 -18.97 10.06
CA ILE A 119 3.27 -20.27 9.57
C ILE A 119 4.75 -20.45 9.94
N LYS A 120 5.58 -19.45 9.64
CA LYS A 120 7.01 -19.47 9.99
C LYS A 120 7.25 -19.56 11.50
N ARG A 121 6.45 -18.89 12.32
CA ARG A 121 6.55 -18.95 13.77
C ARG A 121 6.29 -20.36 14.29
N ARG A 122 5.22 -21.01 13.83
CA ARG A 122 4.86 -22.36 14.26
C ARG A 122 5.80 -23.42 13.69
N SER A 123 6.23 -23.29 12.43
CA SER A 123 7.16 -24.25 11.83
C SER A 123 8.55 -24.24 12.50
N ARG A 124 9.01 -23.08 12.99
CA ARG A 124 10.27 -23.00 13.75
C ARG A 124 10.27 -23.78 15.05
N VAL A 125 9.12 -23.93 15.70
CA VAL A 125 9.00 -24.71 16.96
C VAL A 125 9.15 -26.20 16.67
N VAL A 126 8.66 -26.67 15.53
CA VAL A 126 8.75 -28.08 15.11
C VAL A 126 10.16 -28.45 14.65
N GLN A 127 10.93 -27.49 14.14
CA GLN A 127 12.29 -27.60 13.61
C GLN A 127 12.44 -28.55 12.41
N VAL A 128 12.12 -29.83 12.55
CA VAL A 128 12.23 -30.84 11.49
C VAL A 128 10.88 -31.50 11.27
N PHE A 129 10.42 -31.52 10.04
CA PHE A 129 9.18 -32.20 9.65
C PHE A 129 9.49 -33.58 9.09
N PRO A 130 8.77 -34.62 9.51
CA PRO A 130 9.00 -36.01 9.02
C PRO A 130 8.62 -36.18 7.54
N SER A 131 7.78 -35.29 6.98
CA SER A 131 7.39 -35.31 5.56
C SER A 131 6.89 -33.93 5.09
N ALA A 132 6.88 -33.69 3.78
CA ALA A 132 6.27 -32.49 3.19
C ALA A 132 4.78 -32.36 3.58
N SER A 133 4.03 -33.48 3.58
CA SER A 133 2.62 -33.49 3.96
C SER A 133 2.37 -33.09 5.41
N SER A 134 3.32 -33.31 6.32
CA SER A 134 3.19 -32.84 7.71
C SER A 134 3.37 -31.32 7.83
N LEU A 135 4.23 -30.71 7.00
CA LEU A 135 4.34 -29.26 6.90
C LEU A 135 3.08 -28.65 6.26
N GLU A 136 2.56 -29.28 5.22
CA GLU A 136 1.32 -28.83 4.56
C GLU A 136 0.12 -28.87 5.51
N ARG A 137 -0.01 -29.91 6.32
CA ARG A 137 -1.07 -30.00 7.36
C ARG A 137 -0.93 -28.88 8.39
N LEU A 138 0.28 -28.57 8.86
CA LEU A 138 0.50 -27.46 9.78
C LEU A 138 0.12 -26.12 9.13
N ALA A 139 0.57 -25.88 7.90
CA ALA A 139 0.23 -24.66 7.17
C ALA A 139 -1.28 -24.53 6.95
N GLY A 140 -1.95 -25.63 6.55
CA GLY A 140 -3.40 -25.67 6.39
C GLY A 140 -4.16 -25.37 7.68
N ALA A 141 -3.76 -25.98 8.79
CA ALA A 141 -4.38 -25.71 10.10
C ALA A 141 -4.23 -24.25 10.53
N VAL A 142 -3.03 -23.65 10.31
CA VAL A 142 -2.82 -22.22 10.57
C VAL A 142 -3.72 -21.34 9.72
N MET A 143 -3.89 -21.68 8.45
CA MET A 143 -4.77 -20.91 7.54
C MET A 143 -6.24 -21.04 7.94
N CYS A 144 -6.71 -22.23 8.36
CA CYS A 144 -8.07 -22.41 8.87
C CYS A 144 -8.31 -21.59 10.15
N ASP A 145 -7.41 -21.66 11.14
CA ASP A 145 -7.50 -20.84 12.37
C ASP A 145 -7.61 -19.33 12.05
N MET A 146 -6.84 -18.88 11.03
CA MET A 146 -6.86 -17.49 10.63
C MET A 146 -8.13 -17.11 9.87
N ASP A 147 -8.64 -17.98 9.04
CA ASP A 147 -9.88 -17.77 8.27
C ASP A 147 -11.08 -17.65 9.20
N GLU A 148 -11.22 -18.55 10.19
CA GLU A 148 -12.24 -18.47 11.23
C GLU A 148 -12.17 -17.13 11.98
N ALA A 149 -10.99 -16.73 12.45
CA ALA A 149 -10.80 -15.45 13.15
C ALA A 149 -11.12 -14.22 12.28
N TRP A 150 -10.90 -14.31 10.97
CA TRP A 150 -11.22 -13.22 10.04
C TRP A 150 -12.70 -13.17 9.69
N SER A 151 -13.36 -14.30 9.58
CA SER A 151 -14.80 -14.41 9.35
C SER A 151 -15.57 -13.76 10.51
N ASP A 152 -15.15 -14.02 11.74
CA ASP A 152 -15.73 -13.40 12.94
C ASP A 152 -15.47 -11.90 13.02
N ALA A 153 -14.30 -11.44 12.56
CA ALA A 153 -13.92 -10.03 12.59
C ALA A 153 -14.63 -9.15 11.55
N ARG A 154 -15.48 -9.71 10.68
CA ARG A 154 -16.20 -9.01 9.60
C ARG A 154 -15.27 -8.07 8.83
N TYR A 155 -14.27 -8.64 8.16
CA TYR A 155 -13.23 -7.89 7.45
C TYR A 155 -13.78 -6.89 6.43
N PHE A 156 -14.91 -7.24 5.77
CA PHE A 156 -15.75 -6.35 4.97
C PHE A 156 -17.20 -6.49 5.47
N SER A 157 -17.81 -5.39 5.93
CA SER A 157 -19.24 -5.39 6.27
C SER A 157 -20.08 -5.36 5.00
N GLU A 158 -21.29 -5.96 5.03
CA GLU A 158 -22.24 -5.91 3.90
C GLU A 158 -22.54 -4.49 3.47
N ALA A 159 -22.76 -3.57 4.43
CA ALA A 159 -22.99 -2.16 4.13
C ALA A 159 -21.82 -1.50 3.39
N ARG A 160 -20.57 -1.82 3.77
CA ARG A 160 -19.37 -1.30 3.09
C ARG A 160 -19.13 -1.96 1.74
N MET A 161 -19.56 -3.21 1.57
CA MET A 161 -19.51 -3.86 0.25
C MET A 161 -20.54 -3.26 -0.72
N ALA A 162 -21.71 -2.83 -0.22
CA ALA A 162 -22.70 -2.13 -1.03
C ALA A 162 -22.15 -0.81 -1.60
N GLU A 163 -21.27 -0.12 -0.89
CA GLU A 163 -20.59 1.11 -1.37
C GLU A 163 -19.83 0.86 -2.69
N LEU A 164 -19.31 -0.35 -2.93
CA LEU A 164 -18.63 -0.70 -4.19
C LEU A 164 -19.54 -0.67 -5.41
N TYR A 165 -20.83 -0.86 -5.19
CA TYR A 165 -21.85 -0.94 -6.24
C TYR A 165 -22.66 0.36 -6.37
N ASP A 166 -22.36 1.38 -5.55
CA ASP A 166 -23.04 2.67 -5.66
C ASP A 166 -22.50 3.44 -6.89
N GLU A 167 -23.32 3.47 -7.93
CA GLU A 167 -23.00 4.17 -9.19
C GLU A 167 -22.82 5.69 -8.99
N ARG A 168 -23.45 6.28 -7.95
CA ARG A 168 -23.31 7.71 -7.65
C ARG A 168 -21.89 8.06 -7.17
N GLN A 169 -21.26 7.17 -6.44
CA GLN A 169 -19.85 7.36 -6.02
C GLN A 169 -18.88 7.19 -7.18
N ARG A 170 -19.20 6.32 -8.15
CA ARG A 170 -18.41 6.18 -9.37
C ARG A 170 -18.47 7.43 -10.27
N GLY A 171 -19.64 8.09 -10.32
CA GLY A 171 -19.82 9.34 -11.07
C GLY A 171 -19.05 10.51 -10.45
N ALA A 172 -19.02 10.62 -9.12
CA ALA A 172 -18.33 11.70 -8.43
C ALA A 172 -16.80 11.68 -8.62
N ASN A 173 -16.20 10.52 -8.85
CA ASN A 173 -14.78 10.41 -9.16
C ASN A 173 -14.41 10.79 -10.60
N GLY A 174 -15.38 11.06 -11.45
CA GLY A 174 -15.19 11.40 -12.87
C GLY A 174 -15.35 12.90 -13.20
N GLU A 175 -15.85 13.73 -12.29
CA GLU A 175 -15.94 15.16 -12.51
C GLU A 175 -14.57 15.84 -12.36
N PRO A 176 -14.19 16.74 -13.29
CA PRO A 176 -12.94 17.48 -13.16
C PRO A 176 -12.98 18.35 -11.90
N LEU A 177 -11.94 18.23 -11.09
CA LEU A 177 -11.79 19.02 -9.87
C LEU A 177 -11.65 20.52 -10.22
N SER A 178 -12.27 21.39 -9.43
CA SER A 178 -12.07 22.82 -9.54
C SER A 178 -10.63 23.21 -9.16
N GLU A 179 -10.17 24.35 -9.65
CA GLU A 179 -8.84 24.84 -9.33
C GLU A 179 -8.65 25.10 -7.84
N GLU A 180 -9.70 25.55 -7.15
CA GLU A 180 -9.74 25.75 -5.71
C GLU A 180 -9.61 24.42 -4.94
N GLN A 181 -10.27 23.35 -5.41
CA GLN A 181 -10.13 22.01 -4.84
C GLN A 181 -8.71 21.47 -5.03
N LEU A 182 -8.12 21.68 -6.21
CA LEU A 182 -6.74 21.26 -6.49
C LEU A 182 -5.74 21.98 -5.59
N GLU A 183 -5.89 23.29 -5.38
CA GLU A 183 -5.04 24.06 -4.46
C GLU A 183 -5.22 23.60 -3.01
N GLY A 184 -6.46 23.33 -2.59
CA GLY A 184 -6.75 22.76 -1.28
C GLY A 184 -6.02 21.42 -1.07
N PHE A 185 -6.05 20.53 -2.04
CA PHE A 185 -5.33 19.26 -1.97
C PHE A 185 -3.81 19.41 -1.94
N ARG A 186 -3.25 20.36 -2.71
CA ARG A 186 -1.82 20.68 -2.68
C ARG A 186 -1.37 21.21 -1.33
N LEU A 187 -2.20 22.04 -0.69
CA LEU A 187 -1.92 22.56 0.65
C LEU A 187 -1.90 21.42 1.69
N VAL A 188 -2.91 20.55 1.70
CA VAL A 188 -2.98 19.37 2.58
C VAL A 188 -1.78 18.44 2.35
N ALA A 189 -1.43 18.21 1.10
CA ALA A 189 -0.29 17.39 0.72
C ALA A 189 1.03 17.94 1.28
N ARG A 190 1.26 19.24 1.09
CA ARG A 190 2.45 19.94 1.58
C ARG A 190 2.55 19.87 3.10
N GLN A 191 1.48 20.21 3.81
CA GLN A 191 1.43 20.16 5.26
C GLN A 191 1.74 18.76 5.81
N ALA A 192 1.21 17.71 5.18
CA ALA A 192 1.43 16.33 5.61
C ALA A 192 2.91 15.91 5.48
N ILE A 193 3.57 16.28 4.38
CA ILE A 193 4.98 15.97 4.15
C ILE A 193 5.89 16.81 5.05
N GLU A 194 5.65 18.11 5.15
CA GLU A 194 6.43 19.00 6.01
C GLU A 194 6.36 18.58 7.47
N ALA A 195 5.18 18.26 7.99
CA ALA A 195 5.01 17.76 9.36
C ALA A 195 5.80 16.46 9.61
N SER A 196 5.87 15.57 8.61
CA SER A 196 6.65 14.34 8.71
C SER A 196 8.16 14.60 8.74
N LEU A 197 8.63 15.61 8.01
CA LEU A 197 10.03 15.99 7.99
C LEU A 197 10.44 16.70 9.30
N GLN A 198 9.63 17.64 9.79
CA GLN A 198 9.88 18.39 11.03
C GLN A 198 9.92 17.47 12.25
N LEU A 199 8.93 16.55 12.37
CA LEU A 199 8.92 15.58 13.47
C LEU A 199 10.21 14.76 13.54
N ALA A 200 10.76 14.49 12.40
CA ALA A 200 11.98 13.71 12.28
C ALA A 200 13.23 14.51 12.70
N ASP A 201 13.32 15.77 12.29
CA ASP A 201 14.43 16.65 12.68
C ASP A 201 14.42 16.87 14.19
N MET A 202 13.24 17.00 14.82
CA MET A 202 13.10 17.06 16.28
C MET A 202 13.59 15.80 16.98
N LEU A 203 13.31 14.61 16.44
CA LEU A 203 13.74 13.32 17.02
C LEU A 203 15.24 13.04 16.81
N GLU A 204 15.88 13.66 15.83
CA GLU A 204 17.34 13.55 15.61
C GLU A 204 18.14 14.56 16.46
N ALA A 205 17.47 15.62 16.92
CA ALA A 205 18.07 16.66 17.78
C ALA A 205 17.95 16.36 19.29
N ALA A 206 17.13 15.35 19.67
CA ALA A 206 16.91 14.92 21.05
C ALA A 206 17.75 13.68 21.41
#